data_15ef42e0b8f71347834d857dd736e91a
#
_entry.id   15ef42e0b8f71347834d857dd736e91a
#
_cell.length_a   1.000
_cell.length_b   1.000
_cell.length_c   1.000
_cell.angle_alpha   90.00
_cell.angle_beta   90.00
_cell.angle_gamma   90.00
#
_symmetry.space_group_name_H-M   'P 1'
#
loop_
_entity.id
_entity.type
_entity.pdbx_description
1 polymer ?
#
loop_
_entity_poly.entity_id
_entity_poly.type
_entity_poly.pdbx_seq_one_letter_code
_entity_poly.pdbx_strand_id
1 'polypeptide(L)'
;ASVSRLLHLAVSDGSDDVRRASVIAIGFLFFRSPEHVPELVELLSESYNPHLRYGAAMALGLACAGTGLDSAIDLLEPLTKDTVDYVRQAACMALAMILIQQNEQLNPRVQVARTTFDKIISDRHEEAMAKFGASIAQGLIDAGGRNATIGLRGRGGSSNTSAIVGMALFTQYWYWFPMAHFASLAFTPTAMIGVTKSCLLYTSDAADEGLGV
;
A
#
# COMPACT_ATOMS: atom_id res chain seq x y z
N ALA A 1 20.75 15.79 -3.69
CA ALA A 1 21.38 15.29 -4.94
C ALA A 1 20.63 14.10 -5.52
N SER A 2 20.33 13.02 -4.77
CA SER A 2 19.67 11.81 -5.30
C SER A 2 18.23 12.07 -5.77
N VAL A 3 17.43 12.78 -4.99
CA VAL A 3 16.03 13.11 -5.32
C VAL A 3 15.94 13.95 -6.58
N SER A 4 16.75 15.00 -6.69
CA SER A 4 16.79 15.87 -7.89
C SER A 4 17.14 15.06 -9.15
N ARG A 5 18.03 14.08 -9.04
CA ARG A 5 18.37 13.19 -10.16
C ARG A 5 17.20 12.27 -10.54
N LEU A 6 16.49 11.72 -9.57
CA LEU A 6 15.32 10.87 -9.83
C LEU A 6 14.19 11.66 -10.46
N LEU A 7 13.89 12.85 -9.97
CA LEU A 7 12.89 13.75 -10.58
C LEU A 7 13.28 14.14 -12.01
N HIS A 8 14.56 14.39 -12.26
CA HIS A 8 15.04 14.66 -13.61
C HIS A 8 14.83 13.46 -14.54
N LEU A 9 15.17 12.24 -14.12
CA LEU A 9 14.92 11.02 -14.89
C LEU A 9 13.41 10.81 -15.14
N ALA A 10 12.58 11.04 -14.12
CA ALA A 10 11.12 10.90 -14.24
C ALA A 10 10.54 11.79 -15.35
N VAL A 11 11.07 13.00 -15.52
CA VAL A 11 10.52 13.96 -16.48
C VAL A 11 11.20 13.85 -17.86
N SER A 12 12.51 13.62 -17.91
CA SER A 12 13.32 13.79 -19.13
C SER A 12 13.73 12.49 -19.82
N ASP A 13 13.60 11.32 -19.18
CA ASP A 13 13.99 10.06 -19.81
C ASP A 13 13.07 9.68 -20.97
N GLY A 14 13.61 9.06 -21.99
CA GLY A 14 12.84 8.59 -23.15
C GLY A 14 12.04 7.32 -22.90
N SER A 15 12.37 6.55 -21.85
CA SER A 15 11.70 5.29 -21.50
C SER A 15 10.70 5.49 -20.37
N ASP A 16 9.46 5.09 -20.59
CA ASP A 16 8.41 5.14 -19.58
C ASP A 16 8.70 4.21 -18.39
N ASP A 17 9.41 3.12 -18.60
CA ASP A 17 9.83 2.21 -17.53
C ASP A 17 10.84 2.89 -16.59
N VAL A 18 11.80 3.65 -17.14
CA VAL A 18 12.75 4.42 -16.35
C VAL A 18 12.04 5.55 -15.60
N ARG A 19 11.14 6.27 -16.26
CA ARG A 19 10.32 7.30 -15.63
C ARG A 19 9.55 6.74 -14.43
N ARG A 20 8.81 5.66 -14.64
CA ARG A 20 8.03 4.98 -13.59
C ARG A 20 8.92 4.52 -12.44
N ALA A 21 10.01 3.82 -12.74
CA ALA A 21 10.93 3.31 -11.72
C ALA A 21 11.59 4.43 -10.92
N SER A 22 11.92 5.56 -11.55
CA SER A 22 12.50 6.73 -10.89
C SER A 22 11.55 7.34 -9.86
N VAL A 23 10.26 7.43 -10.17
CA VAL A 23 9.26 7.94 -9.22
C VAL A 23 9.05 6.95 -8.07
N ILE A 24 8.95 5.66 -8.35
CA ILE A 24 8.83 4.63 -7.30
C ILE A 24 10.03 4.67 -6.35
N ALA A 25 11.25 4.90 -6.88
CA ALA A 25 12.46 5.00 -6.08
C ALA A 25 12.42 6.17 -5.06
N ILE A 26 11.66 7.23 -5.34
CA ILE A 26 11.42 8.32 -4.37
C ILE A 26 10.74 7.76 -3.12
N GLY A 27 9.74 6.88 -3.28
CA GLY A 27 9.06 6.23 -2.16
C GLY A 27 10.03 5.46 -1.25
N PHE A 28 10.99 4.74 -1.85
CA PHE A 28 12.04 4.04 -1.09
C PHE A 28 13.03 4.99 -0.40
N LEU A 29 13.29 6.16 -0.94
CA LEU A 29 14.17 7.14 -0.29
C LEU A 29 13.52 7.78 0.94
N PHE A 30 12.21 7.99 0.89
CA PHE A 30 11.47 8.75 1.89
C PHE A 30 10.66 7.91 2.87
N PHE A 31 10.84 6.60 2.94
CA PHE A 31 10.12 5.78 3.92
C PHE A 31 10.37 6.15 5.39
N ARG A 32 11.40 6.99 5.64
CA ARG A 32 11.71 7.54 6.97
C ARG A 32 11.08 8.91 7.24
N SER A 33 10.64 9.59 6.20
CA SER A 33 10.09 10.95 6.25
C SER A 33 8.90 11.04 5.29
N PRO A 34 7.82 10.27 5.55
CA PRO A 34 6.69 10.11 4.63
C PRO A 34 5.95 11.43 4.36
N GLU A 35 5.98 12.36 5.31
CA GLU A 35 5.32 13.66 5.25
C GLU A 35 5.76 14.54 4.07
N HIS A 36 6.96 14.32 3.54
CA HIS A 36 7.49 15.10 2.41
C HIS A 36 7.10 14.54 1.04
N VAL A 37 6.60 13.31 0.97
CA VAL A 37 6.35 12.65 -0.32
C VAL A 37 5.15 13.23 -1.06
N PRO A 38 4.01 13.55 -0.40
CA PRO A 38 2.88 14.15 -1.09
C PRO A 38 3.26 15.40 -1.89
N GLU A 39 3.97 16.35 -1.30
CA GLU A 39 4.41 17.57 -1.98
C GLU A 39 5.37 17.28 -3.16
N LEU A 40 6.23 16.27 -3.01
CA LEU A 40 7.20 15.90 -4.05
C LEU A 40 6.55 15.27 -5.28
N VAL A 41 5.47 14.52 -5.10
CA VAL A 41 4.84 13.76 -6.17
C VAL A 41 3.51 14.34 -6.66
N GLU A 42 3.03 15.42 -6.06
CA GLU A 42 1.76 16.07 -6.41
C GLU A 42 1.66 16.35 -7.91
N LEU A 43 2.61 17.08 -8.47
CA LEU A 43 2.66 17.38 -9.91
C LEU A 43 2.81 16.13 -10.79
N LEU A 44 3.42 15.07 -10.26
CA LEU A 44 3.57 13.81 -11.00
C LEU A 44 2.27 13.01 -10.99
N SER A 45 1.47 13.12 -9.93
CA SER A 45 0.15 12.49 -9.83
C SER A 45 -0.87 13.08 -10.80
N GLU A 46 -0.69 14.32 -11.20
CA GLU A 46 -1.52 15.02 -12.20
C GLU A 46 -0.93 15.00 -13.62
N SER A 47 0.19 14.33 -13.80
CA SER A 47 0.90 14.27 -15.09
C SER A 47 0.02 13.68 -16.20
N TYR A 48 0.17 14.19 -17.41
CA TYR A 48 -0.42 13.61 -18.61
C TYR A 48 0.05 12.16 -18.84
N ASN A 49 1.31 11.84 -18.48
CA ASN A 49 1.84 10.49 -18.65
C ASN A 49 1.34 9.54 -17.56
N PRO A 50 0.58 8.48 -17.90
CA PRO A 50 0.03 7.56 -16.92
C PRO A 50 1.11 6.75 -16.16
N HIS A 51 2.30 6.56 -16.74
CA HIS A 51 3.42 5.90 -16.04
C HIS A 51 3.95 6.74 -14.87
N LEU A 52 3.88 8.07 -14.98
CA LEU A 52 4.21 8.97 -13.88
C LEU A 52 3.14 8.93 -12.79
N ARG A 53 1.85 8.96 -13.16
CA ARG A 53 0.75 8.84 -12.20
C ARG A 53 0.80 7.52 -11.44
N TYR A 54 1.06 6.42 -12.16
CA TYR A 54 1.31 5.11 -11.55
C TYR A 54 2.47 5.14 -10.56
N GLY A 55 3.60 5.71 -10.98
CA GLY A 55 4.80 5.83 -10.14
C GLY A 55 4.54 6.67 -8.90
N ALA A 56 3.82 7.79 -9.03
CA ALA A 56 3.42 8.66 -7.91
C ALA A 56 2.54 7.91 -6.90
N ALA A 57 1.54 7.17 -7.38
CA ALA A 57 0.70 6.35 -6.52
C ALA A 57 1.52 5.32 -5.72
N MET A 58 2.41 4.58 -6.39
CA MET A 58 3.26 3.59 -5.73
C MET A 58 4.26 4.22 -4.76
N ALA A 59 4.83 5.38 -5.09
CA ALA A 59 5.73 6.10 -4.20
C ALA A 59 5.03 6.54 -2.90
N LEU A 60 3.80 7.05 -3.01
CA LEU A 60 2.96 7.38 -1.84
C LEU A 60 2.68 6.14 -0.99
N GLY A 61 2.26 5.04 -1.62
CA GLY A 61 1.98 3.79 -0.90
C GLY A 61 3.20 3.25 -0.15
N LEU A 62 4.39 3.27 -0.77
CA LEU A 62 5.63 2.78 -0.17
C LEU A 62 6.13 3.66 0.99
N ALA A 63 6.12 4.98 0.79
CA ALA A 63 6.65 5.90 1.79
C ALA A 63 5.70 6.07 2.98
N CYS A 64 4.40 6.15 2.71
CA CYS A 64 3.38 6.46 3.70
C CYS A 64 2.68 5.21 4.24
N ALA A 65 3.23 4.01 4.03
CA ALA A 65 2.63 2.75 4.49
C ALA A 65 2.34 2.78 6.01
N GLY A 66 1.11 2.45 6.38
CA GLY A 66 0.65 2.37 7.77
C GLY A 66 0.49 3.71 8.49
N THR A 67 0.70 4.84 7.81
CA THR A 67 0.62 6.17 8.45
C THR A 67 -0.79 6.73 8.54
N GLY A 68 -1.68 6.34 7.61
CA GLY A 68 -2.99 6.96 7.47
C GLY A 68 -2.93 8.44 7.08
N LEU A 69 -1.85 8.91 6.45
CA LEU A 69 -1.61 10.31 6.14
C LEU A 69 -2.65 10.87 5.16
N ASP A 70 -3.42 11.87 5.61
CA ASP A 70 -4.53 12.44 4.85
C ASP A 70 -4.09 13.05 3.52
N SER A 71 -3.00 13.80 3.49
CA SER A 71 -2.48 14.41 2.26
C SER A 71 -2.12 13.39 1.18
N ALA A 72 -1.62 12.22 1.59
CA ALA A 72 -1.33 11.13 0.66
C ALA A 72 -2.63 10.45 0.16
N ILE A 73 -3.63 10.30 1.02
CA ILE A 73 -4.93 9.74 0.66
C ILE A 73 -5.65 10.67 -0.32
N ASP A 74 -5.62 11.99 -0.08
CA ASP A 74 -6.25 13.01 -0.94
C ASP A 74 -5.72 12.96 -2.38
N LEU A 75 -4.42 12.69 -2.55
CA LEU A 75 -3.81 12.53 -3.87
C LEU A 75 -4.18 11.18 -4.54
N LEU A 76 -4.41 10.13 -3.75
CA LEU A 76 -4.71 8.80 -4.28
C LEU A 76 -6.18 8.60 -4.63
N GLU A 77 -7.12 9.21 -3.89
CA GLU A 77 -8.55 9.03 -4.14
C GLU A 77 -8.97 9.36 -5.58
N PRO A 78 -8.53 10.46 -6.21
CA PRO A 78 -8.80 10.72 -7.62
C PRO A 78 -8.23 9.66 -8.55
N LEU A 79 -7.03 9.15 -8.27
CA LEU A 79 -6.37 8.14 -9.09
C LEU A 79 -7.08 6.78 -9.07
N THR A 80 -7.91 6.48 -8.07
CA THR A 80 -8.77 5.28 -8.07
C THR A 80 -9.84 5.33 -9.17
N LYS A 81 -10.08 6.49 -9.75
CA LYS A 81 -11.04 6.74 -10.85
C LYS A 81 -10.34 7.16 -12.14
N ASP A 82 -9.02 6.97 -12.23
CA ASP A 82 -8.25 7.33 -13.42
C ASP A 82 -8.78 6.61 -14.66
N THR A 83 -8.62 7.21 -15.82
CA THR A 83 -9.03 6.62 -17.10
C THR A 83 -8.25 5.35 -17.44
N VAL A 84 -7.03 5.23 -16.91
CA VAL A 84 -6.10 4.14 -17.19
C VAL A 84 -6.18 3.08 -16.08
N ASP A 85 -6.42 1.85 -16.45
CA ASP A 85 -6.65 0.70 -15.55
C ASP A 85 -5.48 0.39 -14.61
N TYR A 86 -4.24 0.39 -15.10
CA TYR A 86 -3.08 0.14 -14.27
C TYR A 86 -2.78 1.30 -13.29
N VAL A 87 -3.23 2.53 -13.58
CA VAL A 87 -3.15 3.62 -12.60
C VAL A 87 -4.15 3.39 -11.49
N ARG A 88 -5.40 2.99 -11.81
CA ARG A 88 -6.40 2.58 -10.80
C ARG A 88 -5.90 1.43 -9.95
N GLN A 89 -5.25 0.44 -10.57
CA GLN A 89 -4.62 -0.69 -9.88
C GLN A 89 -3.61 -0.22 -8.82
N ALA A 90 -2.65 0.64 -9.22
CA ALA A 90 -1.64 1.17 -8.31
C ALA A 90 -2.26 2.03 -7.20
N ALA A 91 -3.23 2.87 -7.53
CA ALA A 91 -3.92 3.72 -6.57
C ALA A 91 -4.64 2.90 -5.48
N CYS A 92 -5.34 1.82 -5.86
CA CYS A 92 -5.99 0.93 -4.90
C CYS A 92 -4.96 0.27 -3.95
N MET A 93 -3.88 -0.26 -4.49
CA MET A 93 -2.84 -0.89 -3.67
C MET A 93 -2.14 0.12 -2.76
N ALA A 94 -1.80 1.30 -3.28
CA ALA A 94 -1.17 2.36 -2.50
C ALA A 94 -2.07 2.85 -1.37
N LEU A 95 -3.35 3.05 -1.64
CA LEU A 95 -4.33 3.44 -0.65
C LEU A 95 -4.43 2.40 0.47
N ALA A 96 -4.46 1.11 0.11
CA ALA A 96 -4.46 0.04 1.09
C ALA A 96 -3.17 -0.04 1.91
N MET A 97 -2.00 0.23 1.31
CA MET A 97 -0.73 0.29 2.04
C MET A 97 -0.72 1.44 3.07
N ILE A 98 -1.29 2.59 2.74
CA ILE A 98 -1.38 3.73 3.67
C ILE A 98 -2.36 3.43 4.79
N LEU A 99 -3.49 2.75 4.48
CA LEU A 99 -4.55 2.42 5.43
C LEU A 99 -4.33 1.09 6.16
N ILE A 100 -3.25 0.37 5.88
CA ILE A 100 -2.91 -0.84 6.62
C ILE A 100 -2.81 -0.50 8.12
N GLN A 101 -3.33 -1.37 8.98
CA GLN A 101 -3.37 -1.15 10.44
C GLN A 101 -4.36 -0.05 10.90
N GLN A 102 -4.93 0.73 10.00
CA GLN A 102 -5.98 1.68 10.37
C GLN A 102 -7.32 0.95 10.55
N ASN A 103 -8.15 1.43 11.45
CA ASN A 103 -9.51 0.94 11.63
C ASN A 103 -10.53 2.05 11.39
N GLU A 104 -11.79 1.66 11.20
CA GLU A 104 -12.88 2.59 10.87
C GLU A 104 -13.17 3.61 11.98
N GLN A 105 -12.79 3.32 13.23
CA GLN A 105 -12.97 4.22 14.37
C GLN A 105 -11.89 5.31 14.42
N LEU A 106 -10.64 4.95 14.05
CA LEU A 106 -9.51 5.87 14.03
C LEU A 106 -9.49 6.68 12.73
N ASN A 107 -9.81 6.03 11.61
CA ASN A 107 -9.81 6.66 10.30
C ASN A 107 -11.03 6.20 9.47
N PRO A 108 -12.06 7.05 9.36
CA PRO A 108 -13.28 6.71 8.61
C PRO A 108 -13.02 6.48 7.11
N ARG A 109 -11.87 6.94 6.58
CA ARG A 109 -11.50 6.73 5.17
C ARG A 109 -11.25 5.26 4.84
N VAL A 110 -10.97 4.41 5.83
CA VAL A 110 -10.86 2.95 5.65
C VAL A 110 -12.16 2.39 5.07
N GLN A 111 -13.31 2.78 5.62
CA GLN A 111 -14.60 2.30 5.12
C GLN A 111 -14.90 2.81 3.71
N VAL A 112 -14.54 4.05 3.41
CA VAL A 112 -14.69 4.63 2.07
C VAL A 112 -13.83 3.86 1.06
N ALA A 113 -12.57 3.59 1.40
CA ALA A 113 -11.66 2.81 0.57
C ALA A 113 -12.18 1.39 0.32
N ARG A 114 -12.64 0.68 1.35
CA ARG A 114 -13.25 -0.66 1.21
C ARG A 114 -14.45 -0.64 0.28
N THR A 115 -15.34 0.33 0.44
CA THR A 115 -16.51 0.49 -0.44
C THR A 115 -16.09 0.74 -1.89
N THR A 116 -15.01 1.49 -2.10
CA THR A 116 -14.45 1.75 -3.43
C THR A 116 -13.87 0.47 -4.04
N PHE A 117 -13.11 -0.31 -3.26
CA PHE A 117 -12.55 -1.58 -3.72
C PHE A 117 -13.66 -2.60 -4.06
N ASP A 118 -14.70 -2.70 -3.23
CA ASP A 118 -15.85 -3.59 -3.49
C ASP A 118 -16.59 -3.22 -4.78
N LYS A 119 -16.76 -1.92 -5.05
CA LYS A 119 -17.34 -1.44 -6.30
C LYS A 119 -16.50 -1.85 -7.51
N ILE A 120 -15.17 -1.64 -7.45
CA ILE A 120 -14.25 -2.00 -8.54
C ILE A 120 -14.29 -3.52 -8.78
N ILE A 121 -14.27 -4.33 -7.73
CA ILE A 121 -14.28 -5.80 -7.85
C ILE A 121 -15.60 -6.30 -8.44
N SER A 122 -16.73 -5.74 -8.01
CA SER A 122 -18.07 -6.16 -8.41
C SER A 122 -18.53 -5.63 -9.77
N ASP A 123 -17.92 -4.58 -10.29
CA ASP A 123 -18.30 -3.99 -11.58
C ASP A 123 -17.96 -4.95 -12.72
N ARG A 124 -18.96 -5.31 -13.53
CA ARG A 124 -18.80 -6.22 -14.68
C ARG A 124 -17.99 -5.59 -15.81
N HIS A 125 -17.98 -4.28 -15.90
CA HIS A 125 -17.33 -3.52 -16.98
C HIS A 125 -15.92 -3.07 -16.61
N GLU A 126 -15.48 -3.27 -15.35
CA GLU A 126 -14.16 -2.87 -14.91
C GLU A 126 -13.09 -3.83 -15.44
N GLU A 127 -11.94 -3.27 -15.76
CA GLU A 127 -10.79 -4.00 -16.29
C GLU A 127 -10.15 -4.94 -15.26
N ALA A 128 -9.62 -6.06 -15.75
CA ALA A 128 -9.05 -7.11 -14.90
C ALA A 128 -7.87 -6.60 -14.04
N MET A 129 -7.08 -5.66 -14.55
CA MET A 129 -5.96 -5.08 -13.82
C MET A 129 -6.43 -4.26 -12.61
N ALA A 130 -7.44 -3.43 -12.77
CA ALA A 130 -8.01 -2.65 -11.68
C ALA A 130 -8.66 -3.57 -10.63
N LYS A 131 -9.39 -4.62 -11.05
CA LYS A 131 -9.95 -5.64 -10.14
C LYS A 131 -8.88 -6.37 -9.36
N PHE A 132 -7.78 -6.76 -10.00
CA PHE A 132 -6.65 -7.36 -9.32
C PHE A 132 -6.09 -6.42 -8.26
N GLY A 133 -5.87 -5.13 -8.59
CA GLY A 133 -5.39 -4.13 -7.64
C GLY A 133 -6.32 -3.98 -6.43
N ALA A 134 -7.61 -3.88 -6.66
CA ALA A 134 -8.61 -3.75 -5.60
C ALA A 134 -8.68 -5.02 -4.72
N SER A 135 -8.54 -6.22 -5.30
CA SER A 135 -8.51 -7.49 -4.56
C SER A 135 -7.27 -7.59 -3.66
N ILE A 136 -6.10 -7.24 -4.18
CA ILE A 136 -4.87 -7.18 -3.37
C ILE A 136 -4.99 -6.10 -2.28
N ALA A 137 -5.62 -4.97 -2.58
CA ALA A 137 -5.84 -3.89 -1.63
C ALA A 137 -6.70 -4.36 -0.43
N GLN A 138 -7.77 -5.10 -0.66
CA GLN A 138 -8.56 -5.70 0.43
C GLN A 138 -7.69 -6.63 1.30
N GLY A 139 -6.88 -7.47 0.68
CA GLY A 139 -5.97 -8.37 1.40
C GLY A 139 -4.89 -7.64 2.19
N LEU A 140 -4.38 -6.51 1.68
CA LEU A 140 -3.40 -5.67 2.38
C LEU A 140 -3.99 -5.05 3.65
N ILE A 141 -5.20 -4.50 3.60
CA ILE A 141 -5.86 -3.94 4.78
C ILE A 141 -6.10 -5.01 5.85
N ASP A 142 -6.44 -6.23 5.45
CA ASP A 142 -6.73 -7.33 6.36
C ASP A 142 -5.49 -8.16 6.75
N ALA A 143 -4.30 -7.75 6.29
CA ALA A 143 -3.07 -8.48 6.54
C ALA A 143 -2.83 -8.75 8.03
N GLY A 144 -2.51 -10.01 8.35
CA GLY A 144 -2.27 -10.43 9.73
C GLY A 144 -3.46 -10.27 10.67
N GLY A 145 -4.70 -10.28 10.15
CA GLY A 145 -5.89 -10.01 10.95
C GLY A 145 -5.93 -8.57 11.48
N ARG A 146 -5.44 -7.63 10.69
CA ARG A 146 -5.23 -6.21 11.01
C ARG A 146 -4.17 -5.96 12.08
N ASN A 147 -3.31 -6.94 12.35
CA ASN A 147 -2.18 -6.81 13.28
C ASN A 147 -0.83 -6.79 12.55
N ALA A 148 -0.80 -6.28 11.34
CA ALA A 148 0.41 -6.12 10.57
C ALA A 148 0.48 -4.75 9.93
N THR A 149 1.70 -4.25 9.76
CA THR A 149 1.99 -3.06 8.96
C THR A 149 3.14 -3.37 8.01
N ILE A 150 3.29 -2.55 6.98
CA ILE A 150 4.45 -2.59 6.10
C ILE A 150 5.55 -1.76 6.73
N GLY A 151 6.66 -2.40 7.11
CA GLY A 151 7.78 -1.75 7.78
C GLY A 151 9.09 -2.01 7.06
N LEU A 152 9.71 -0.94 6.54
CA LEU A 152 11.05 -1.01 5.93
C LEU A 152 12.18 -0.77 6.94
N ARG A 153 11.82 -0.58 8.22
CA ARG A 153 12.75 -0.43 9.35
C ARG A 153 12.81 -1.70 10.19
N GLY A 154 13.99 -2.08 10.61
CA GLY A 154 14.19 -3.08 11.64
C GLY A 154 13.92 -2.51 13.04
N ARG A 155 13.81 -3.38 14.05
CA ARG A 155 13.54 -3.01 15.46
C ARG A 155 14.54 -2.01 16.03
N GLY A 156 15.78 -2.02 15.57
CA GLY A 156 16.83 -1.09 15.98
C GLY A 156 16.88 0.22 15.20
N GLY A 157 15.87 0.53 14.37
CA GLY A 157 15.85 1.75 13.53
C GLY A 157 16.72 1.68 12.27
N SER A 158 17.46 0.59 12.07
CA SER A 158 18.21 0.31 10.86
C SER A 158 17.27 -0.06 9.69
N SER A 159 17.76 -0.02 8.46
CA SER A 159 17.00 -0.49 7.32
C SER A 159 16.84 -2.01 7.37
N ASN A 160 15.62 -2.50 7.15
CA ASN A 160 15.33 -3.91 7.00
C ASN A 160 15.54 -4.32 5.53
N THR A 161 16.68 -4.91 5.22
CA THR A 161 17.06 -5.27 3.85
C THR A 161 16.06 -6.25 3.23
N SER A 162 15.58 -7.24 3.99
CA SER A 162 14.60 -8.21 3.49
C SER A 162 13.29 -7.53 3.08
N ALA A 163 12.81 -6.60 3.91
CA ALA A 163 11.60 -5.84 3.62
C ALA A 163 11.77 -4.94 2.39
N ILE A 164 12.92 -4.27 2.27
CA ILE A 164 13.21 -3.40 1.12
C ILE A 164 13.26 -4.22 -0.16
N VAL A 165 13.96 -5.37 -0.16
CA VAL A 165 14.01 -6.28 -1.31
C VAL A 165 12.63 -6.83 -1.61
N GLY A 166 11.85 -7.23 -0.59
CA GLY A 166 10.49 -7.71 -0.74
C GLY A 166 9.58 -6.68 -1.43
N MET A 167 9.62 -5.43 -0.97
CA MET A 167 8.84 -4.36 -1.59
C MET A 167 9.34 -3.99 -2.99
N ALA A 168 10.65 -4.04 -3.24
CA ALA A 168 11.18 -3.83 -4.58
C ALA A 168 10.69 -4.89 -5.57
N LEU A 169 10.63 -6.16 -5.16
CA LEU A 169 10.06 -7.25 -5.97
C LEU A 169 8.52 -7.10 -6.07
N PHE A 170 7.85 -6.72 -4.99
CA PHE A 170 6.42 -6.42 -5.01
C PHE A 170 6.07 -5.39 -6.09
N THR A 171 6.83 -4.33 -6.27
CA THR A 171 6.55 -3.31 -7.29
C THR A 171 6.64 -3.85 -8.73
N GLN A 172 7.11 -5.08 -8.94
CA GLN A 172 7.18 -5.75 -10.25
C GLN A 172 5.99 -6.68 -10.51
N TYR A 173 4.92 -6.65 -9.69
CA TYR A 173 3.72 -7.50 -9.86
C TYR A 173 3.07 -7.34 -11.25
N TRP A 174 3.21 -6.20 -11.87
CA TRP A 174 2.72 -5.93 -13.22
C TRP A 174 3.37 -6.81 -14.29
N TYR A 175 4.61 -7.21 -14.08
CA TYR A 175 5.35 -8.12 -14.95
C TYR A 175 4.96 -9.60 -14.68
N TRP A 176 4.82 -9.95 -13.40
CA TRP A 176 4.42 -11.29 -12.97
C TRP A 176 3.62 -11.21 -11.66
N PHE A 177 2.33 -11.47 -11.75
CA PHE A 177 1.39 -11.27 -10.62
C PHE A 177 1.82 -11.92 -9.29
N PRO A 178 2.42 -13.14 -9.26
CA PRO A 178 2.89 -13.70 -8.00
C PRO A 178 3.93 -12.87 -7.26
N MET A 179 4.58 -11.89 -7.90
CA MET A 179 5.47 -10.97 -7.20
C MET A 179 4.75 -10.11 -6.16
N ALA A 180 3.43 -9.98 -6.23
CA ALA A 180 2.64 -9.33 -5.18
C ALA A 180 2.83 -9.99 -3.80
N HIS A 181 3.11 -11.30 -3.74
CA HIS A 181 3.35 -12.01 -2.48
C HIS A 181 4.63 -11.60 -1.76
N PHE A 182 5.59 -10.98 -2.45
CA PHE A 182 6.83 -10.50 -1.83
C PHE A 182 6.60 -9.35 -0.82
N ALA A 183 5.43 -8.69 -0.86
CA ALA A 183 5.02 -7.74 0.18
C ALA A 183 5.05 -8.36 1.59
N SER A 184 4.84 -9.69 1.70
CA SER A 184 4.89 -10.41 2.98
C SER A 184 6.23 -10.29 3.70
N LEU A 185 7.34 -10.08 2.99
CA LEU A 185 8.66 -9.86 3.60
C LEU A 185 8.76 -8.53 4.34
N ALA A 186 7.87 -7.60 4.06
CA ALA A 186 7.82 -6.30 4.72
C ALA A 186 6.76 -6.23 5.83
N PHE A 187 5.93 -7.25 5.97
CA PHE A 187 4.93 -7.29 7.03
C PHE A 187 5.59 -7.47 8.40
N THR A 188 5.29 -6.57 9.30
CA THR A 188 5.74 -6.60 10.69
C THR A 188 4.52 -6.55 11.61
N PRO A 189 4.49 -7.38 12.68
CA PRO A 189 3.39 -7.33 13.64
C PRO A 189 3.43 -5.99 14.39
N THR A 190 2.26 -5.42 14.65
CA THR A 190 2.09 -4.14 15.33
C THR A 190 1.87 -4.31 16.83
N ALA A 191 1.35 -5.46 17.27
CA ALA A 191 1.18 -5.80 18.66
C ALA A 191 1.74 -7.19 18.94
N MET A 192 2.30 -7.38 20.15
CA MET A 192 2.61 -8.72 20.66
C MET A 192 1.34 -9.32 21.27
N ILE A 193 0.90 -10.43 20.70
CA ILE A 193 -0.20 -11.22 21.23
C ILE A 193 0.42 -12.41 21.98
N GLY A 194 0.25 -12.42 23.32
CA GLY A 194 0.66 -13.53 24.16
C GLY A 194 -0.56 -14.41 24.46
N VAL A 195 -0.39 -15.72 24.35
CA VAL A 195 -1.40 -16.69 24.76
C VAL A 195 -0.92 -17.32 26.08
N THR A 196 -1.73 -17.18 27.13
CA THR A 196 -1.44 -17.83 28.41
C THR A 196 -1.88 -19.29 28.36
N LYS A 197 -1.24 -20.15 29.16
CA LYS A 197 -1.63 -21.57 29.24
C LYS A 197 -3.11 -21.74 29.63
N SER A 198 -3.62 -20.88 30.49
CA SER A 198 -5.03 -20.86 30.89
C SER A 198 -5.97 -20.52 29.71
N CYS A 199 -5.60 -19.59 28.83
CA CYS A 199 -6.37 -19.29 27.63
C CYS A 199 -6.53 -20.49 26.71
N LEU A 200 -5.49 -21.31 26.57
CA LEU A 200 -5.56 -22.52 25.74
C LEU A 200 -6.52 -23.59 26.31
N LEU A 201 -6.72 -23.59 27.63
CA LEU A 201 -7.68 -24.48 28.29
C LEU A 201 -9.11 -23.99 28.18
N TYR A 202 -9.33 -22.67 28.01
CA TYR A 202 -10.65 -22.04 27.94
C TYR A 202 -11.20 -21.86 26.52
N THR A 203 -10.48 -22.18 25.48
CA THR A 203 -10.93 -21.95 24.10
C THR A 203 -12.16 -22.76 23.71
N SER A 204 -12.44 -23.93 24.34
CA SER A 204 -13.68 -24.67 24.16
C SER A 204 -14.84 -24.09 25.00
N ASP A 205 -14.55 -23.68 26.23
CA ASP A 205 -15.58 -23.21 27.15
C ASP A 205 -16.07 -21.79 26.84
N ALA A 206 -15.18 -20.93 26.35
CA ALA A 206 -15.55 -19.56 25.96
C ALA A 206 -16.52 -19.51 24.77
N ALA A 207 -16.52 -20.54 23.93
CA ALA A 207 -17.49 -20.68 22.86
C ALA A 207 -18.87 -21.18 23.36
N ASP A 208 -18.88 -21.98 24.41
CA ASP A 208 -20.11 -22.52 25.02
C ASP A 208 -20.77 -21.51 25.96
N GLU A 209 -20.01 -20.72 26.73
CA GLU A 209 -20.56 -19.69 27.60
C GLU A 209 -21.25 -18.54 26.85
N GLY A 210 -20.87 -18.27 25.60
CA GLY A 210 -21.51 -17.28 24.73
C GLY A 210 -22.86 -17.71 24.14
N LEU A 211 -23.22 -18.99 24.25
CA LEU A 211 -24.48 -19.55 23.74
C LEU A 211 -25.48 -19.90 24.83
N GLY A 212 -25.18 -19.66 26.08
CA GLY A 212 -25.93 -20.08 27.26
C GLY A 212 -26.62 -18.96 28.04
N VAL A 213 -27.23 -17.96 27.35
CA VAL A 213 -28.27 -17.10 27.96
C VAL A 213 -29.24 -16.66 26.90
#